data_a6064bb1caefba802fe2ee8a77163e26
#
_entry.id   a6064bb1caefba802fe2ee8a77163e26
#
_cell.length_a   1.000
_cell.length_b   1.000
_cell.length_c   1.000
_cell.angle_alpha   90.00
_cell.angle_beta   90.00
_cell.angle_gamma   90.00
#
_symmetry.space_group_name_H-M   'P 1'
#
loop_
_entity.id
_entity.type
_entity.pdbx_description
1 polymer ?
#
loop_
_entity_poly.entity_id
_entity_poly.type
_entity_poly.pdbx_seq_one_letter_code
_entity_poly.pdbx_strand_id
1 'polypeptide(L)'
;MIINKEIFIFLLLIFLNHVYSLKYITIPFTVQKFDYKEDKNGLLHEYLYKDIIINLSFGTPKQTIPLSAGMGEYSTYIVSNKAEDIEGAKFDAKLSNSYYTSEPINEIYSYQTFSEAYPSTETFHLENPDIPIKNYEFFLVTKIGKNICYLPYCEVMTQPGVVGFKMADSQTYNEKVSNTNLILQLKNKEIIDNYDFNFFFESDEKGIIIIGQKPHEYDNNHYKRENFIFAKAAIDNEKEKDWSLSFNNIYFGNEEMASDKSMLLRVEYGLINGNKKWQEILEKNFFGELINQNKCFKGKGYNDGHSYFHYYCHKDTNISSFQPFNFINNDLNYNITLTKDDLFIEDGDKLLFLIIFGHPQPILGFPAFKKYQFIFNQDTNTIGLYSKIIGNPSSPPSLPASRFGVDDSNKGDSYKFIIIFLFLMIFVLCMLALRKYYKDSKKRKMRMILNENNPNVGIQLMDYDKIDKK
;
A
#
# COMPACT_ATOMS: atom_id res chain seq x y z
N MET A 1 -49.24 -4.83 13.55
CA MET A 1 -48.17 -5.36 12.66
C MET A 1 -46.95 -5.55 13.55
N ILE A 2 -46.62 -6.78 13.92
CA ILE A 2 -45.43 -7.10 14.72
C ILE A 2 -44.36 -7.34 13.67
N ILE A 3 -43.45 -6.36 13.48
CA ILE A 3 -42.25 -6.61 12.71
C ILE A 3 -41.55 -7.77 13.42
N ASN A 4 -41.37 -8.88 12.72
CA ASN A 4 -40.73 -10.06 13.29
C ASN A 4 -39.33 -9.61 13.75
N LYS A 5 -38.98 -9.90 15.00
CA LYS A 5 -37.68 -9.54 15.61
C LYS A 5 -36.50 -10.00 14.73
N GLU A 6 -36.66 -11.10 14.05
CA GLU A 6 -35.66 -11.66 13.12
C GLU A 6 -35.49 -10.81 11.88
N ILE A 7 -36.58 -10.23 11.32
CA ILE A 7 -36.50 -9.31 10.15
C ILE A 7 -35.81 -8.01 10.56
N PHE A 8 -36.06 -7.50 11.76
CA PHE A 8 -35.40 -6.29 12.26
C PHE A 8 -33.90 -6.52 12.44
N ILE A 9 -33.50 -7.66 13.07
CA ILE A 9 -32.09 -8.03 13.25
C ILE A 9 -31.42 -8.23 11.89
N PHE A 10 -32.08 -8.89 10.93
CA PHE A 10 -31.55 -9.09 9.57
C PHE A 10 -31.34 -7.77 8.83
N LEU A 11 -32.31 -6.85 8.88
CA LEU A 11 -32.17 -5.50 8.30
C LEU A 11 -31.07 -4.69 8.99
N LEU A 12 -30.93 -4.80 10.30
CA LEU A 12 -29.88 -4.16 11.07
C LEU A 12 -28.50 -4.74 10.70
N LEU A 13 -28.39 -6.04 10.51
CA LEU A 13 -27.15 -6.69 10.07
C LEU A 13 -26.78 -6.31 8.64
N ILE A 14 -27.75 -6.21 7.71
CA ILE A 14 -27.52 -5.70 6.35
C ILE A 14 -27.05 -4.26 6.40
N PHE A 15 -27.69 -3.42 7.21
CA PHE A 15 -27.31 -2.01 7.37
C PHE A 15 -25.92 -1.87 7.98
N LEU A 16 -25.60 -2.62 9.04
CA LEU A 16 -24.28 -2.63 9.66
C LEU A 16 -23.20 -3.14 8.67
N ASN A 17 -23.48 -4.19 7.91
CA ASN A 17 -22.55 -4.65 6.88
C ASN A 17 -22.33 -3.62 5.75
N HIS A 18 -23.33 -2.79 5.43
CA HIS A 18 -23.20 -1.72 4.45
C HIS A 18 -22.40 -0.53 4.98
N VAL A 19 -22.54 -0.23 6.28
CA VAL A 19 -21.84 0.89 6.93
C VAL A 19 -20.40 0.55 7.29
N TYR A 20 -20.08 -0.71 7.54
CA TYR A 20 -18.75 -1.17 7.96
C TYR A 20 -17.96 -1.91 6.87
N SER A 21 -18.29 -1.74 5.59
CA SER A 21 -17.43 -2.24 4.52
C SER A 21 -16.15 -1.40 4.49
N LEU A 22 -15.04 -2.01 4.93
CA LEU A 22 -13.71 -1.40 4.84
C LEU A 22 -13.43 -0.95 3.41
N LYS A 23 -12.92 0.27 3.27
CA LYS A 23 -12.60 0.85 1.97
C LYS A 23 -11.14 0.60 1.64
N TYR A 24 -10.89 0.05 0.48
CA TYR A 24 -9.55 -0.11 -0.08
C TYR A 24 -9.59 0.16 -1.58
N ILE A 25 -8.45 0.44 -2.16
CA ILE A 25 -8.28 0.58 -3.60
C ILE A 25 -7.21 -0.38 -4.10
N THR A 26 -7.30 -0.70 -5.38
CA THR A 26 -6.29 -1.49 -6.09
C THR A 26 -5.78 -0.70 -7.28
N ILE A 27 -4.44 -0.67 -7.46
CA ILE A 27 -3.78 -0.03 -8.60
C ILE A 27 -2.94 -1.08 -9.31
N PRO A 28 -3.31 -1.53 -10.50
CA PRO A 28 -2.50 -2.45 -11.28
C PRO A 28 -1.14 -1.85 -11.63
N PHE A 29 -0.09 -2.67 -11.62
CA PHE A 29 1.24 -2.28 -12.07
C PHE A 29 1.85 -3.30 -13.01
N THR A 30 2.80 -2.83 -13.81
CA THR A 30 3.72 -3.65 -14.58
C THR A 30 5.14 -3.43 -14.07
N VAL A 31 5.97 -4.48 -14.15
CA VAL A 31 7.39 -4.41 -13.80
C VAL A 31 8.18 -4.40 -15.09
N GLN A 32 8.96 -3.35 -15.31
CA GLN A 32 9.86 -3.27 -16.46
C GLN A 32 11.30 -3.33 -16.00
N LYS A 33 12.15 -3.94 -16.84
CA LYS A 33 13.59 -3.81 -16.68
C LYS A 33 13.96 -2.39 -17.05
N PHE A 34 14.86 -1.81 -16.31
CA PHE A 34 15.39 -0.50 -16.62
C PHE A 34 16.32 -0.62 -17.85
N ASP A 35 16.00 0.08 -18.94
CA ASP A 35 16.82 0.05 -20.15
C ASP A 35 17.87 1.18 -20.11
N TYR A 36 19.06 0.84 -19.65
CA TYR A 36 20.19 1.75 -19.67
C TYR A 36 20.84 1.78 -21.06
N LYS A 37 20.58 2.84 -21.79
CA LYS A 37 21.09 3.01 -23.16
C LYS A 37 22.63 3.08 -23.31
N GLU A 38 23.41 3.26 -22.23
CA GLU A 38 24.81 3.64 -22.32
C GLU A 38 25.85 2.76 -21.64
N ASP A 39 25.50 1.80 -20.76
CA ASP A 39 26.53 1.01 -20.07
C ASP A 39 26.77 -0.37 -20.73
N LYS A 40 27.80 -0.46 -21.53
CA LYS A 40 28.25 -1.72 -22.18
C LYS A 40 28.98 -2.67 -21.21
N ASN A 41 29.22 -2.29 -19.96
CA ASN A 41 30.18 -2.97 -19.06
C ASN A 41 29.57 -3.69 -17.85
N GLY A 42 28.28 -3.59 -17.62
CA GLY A 42 27.69 -4.16 -16.39
C GLY A 42 26.64 -5.24 -16.62
N LEU A 43 27.02 -6.50 -16.47
CA LEU A 43 26.13 -7.66 -16.63
C LEU A 43 24.85 -7.59 -15.79
N LEU A 44 24.89 -6.95 -14.62
CA LEU A 44 23.73 -6.78 -13.72
C LEU A 44 23.05 -5.41 -13.85
N HIS A 45 23.49 -4.56 -14.75
CA HIS A 45 22.95 -3.20 -14.84
C HIS A 45 21.45 -3.18 -15.13
N GLU A 46 20.96 -4.05 -16.01
CA GLU A 46 19.52 -4.21 -16.30
C GLU A 46 18.70 -4.75 -15.11
N TYR A 47 19.39 -5.26 -14.10
CA TYR A 47 18.77 -5.86 -12.92
C TYR A 47 18.86 -4.98 -11.67
N LEU A 48 19.66 -3.89 -11.69
CA LEU A 48 19.83 -3.01 -10.53
C LEU A 48 18.51 -2.39 -10.11
N TYR A 49 17.71 -1.96 -11.06
CA TYR A 49 16.43 -1.34 -10.81
C TYR A 49 15.30 -2.07 -11.53
N LYS A 50 14.13 -2.03 -10.93
CA LYS A 50 12.87 -2.47 -11.48
C LYS A 50 11.93 -1.28 -11.53
N ASP A 51 11.50 -0.90 -12.71
CA ASP A 51 10.51 0.15 -12.83
C ASP A 51 9.12 -0.44 -12.59
N ILE A 52 8.52 -0.08 -11.45
CA ILE A 52 7.15 -0.46 -11.10
C ILE A 52 6.23 0.58 -11.68
N ILE A 53 5.66 0.30 -12.84
CA ILE A 53 4.87 1.27 -13.59
C ILE A 53 3.40 1.12 -13.29
N ILE A 54 2.78 2.22 -12.88
CA ILE A 54 1.34 2.36 -12.67
C ILE A 54 0.79 3.40 -13.66
N ASN A 55 -0.36 3.12 -14.24
CA ASN A 55 -1.06 4.07 -15.09
C ASN A 55 -2.10 4.82 -14.25
N LEU A 56 -1.93 6.14 -14.12
CA LEU A 56 -2.86 6.98 -13.38
C LEU A 56 -3.44 8.05 -14.29
N SER A 57 -4.70 8.38 -14.08
CA SER A 57 -5.42 9.35 -14.92
C SER A 57 -5.67 10.64 -14.15
N PHE A 58 -5.31 11.77 -14.76
CA PHE A 58 -5.46 13.12 -14.20
C PHE A 58 -6.19 14.03 -15.17
N GLY A 59 -6.93 14.98 -14.61
CA GLY A 59 -7.54 16.05 -15.40
C GLY A 59 -8.95 15.79 -15.91
N THR A 60 -9.54 16.86 -16.45
CA THR A 60 -10.84 16.83 -17.08
C THR A 60 -10.75 17.57 -18.43
N PRO A 61 -10.68 16.86 -19.56
CA PRO A 61 -10.77 15.40 -19.74
C PRO A 61 -9.58 14.62 -19.15
N LYS A 62 -9.78 13.31 -18.92
CA LYS A 62 -8.76 12.41 -18.36
C LYS A 62 -7.53 12.30 -19.27
N GLN A 63 -6.36 12.42 -18.68
CA GLN A 63 -5.06 12.16 -19.31
C GLN A 63 -4.36 11.04 -18.52
N THR A 64 -4.21 9.88 -19.14
CA THR A 64 -3.55 8.73 -18.50
C THR A 64 -2.04 8.84 -18.67
N ILE A 65 -1.31 8.76 -17.56
CA ILE A 65 0.13 8.96 -17.49
C ILE A 65 0.76 7.75 -16.80
N PRO A 66 1.75 7.09 -17.41
CA PRO A 66 2.54 6.07 -16.74
C PRO A 66 3.47 6.73 -15.72
N LEU A 67 3.44 6.28 -14.48
CA LEU A 67 4.25 6.80 -13.38
C LEU A 67 4.99 5.66 -12.71
N SER A 68 6.22 5.90 -12.28
CA SER A 68 6.95 4.95 -11.43
C SER A 68 6.39 4.97 -10.02
N ALA A 69 6.21 3.81 -9.39
CA ALA A 69 5.90 3.69 -7.97
C ALA A 69 7.20 3.51 -7.19
N GLY A 70 7.58 4.53 -6.39
CA GLY A 70 8.86 4.58 -5.69
C GLY A 70 8.71 4.57 -4.17
N MET A 71 9.32 3.61 -3.48
CA MET A 71 9.39 3.59 -2.02
C MET A 71 10.46 4.57 -1.47
N GLY A 72 11.36 5.05 -2.33
CA GLY A 72 12.34 6.09 -2.02
C GLY A 72 11.77 7.50 -2.04
N GLU A 73 10.64 7.71 -2.69
CA GLU A 73 10.00 9.00 -2.85
C GLU A 73 8.80 9.16 -1.95
N TYR A 74 8.64 10.36 -1.40
CA TYR A 74 7.51 10.70 -0.54
C TYR A 74 6.34 11.28 -1.34
N SER A 75 6.66 12.20 -2.26
CA SER A 75 5.69 13.00 -3.00
C SER A 75 5.31 12.39 -4.34
N THR A 76 4.18 12.81 -4.87
CA THR A 76 3.80 12.55 -6.26
C THR A 76 4.33 13.67 -7.14
N TYR A 77 5.10 13.31 -8.18
CA TYR A 77 5.62 14.21 -9.21
C TYR A 77 5.09 13.79 -10.56
N ILE A 78 4.61 14.75 -11.34
CA ILE A 78 4.13 14.53 -12.72
C ILE A 78 4.85 15.49 -13.64
N VAL A 79 5.38 14.98 -14.75
CA VAL A 79 6.11 15.79 -15.72
C VAL A 79 5.13 16.45 -16.68
N SER A 80 5.27 17.77 -16.82
CA SER A 80 4.53 18.58 -17.77
C SER A 80 4.98 18.32 -19.21
N ASN A 81 4.06 18.48 -20.16
CA ASN A 81 4.38 18.51 -21.58
C ASN A 81 5.37 19.63 -21.99
N LYS A 82 5.59 20.61 -21.10
CA LYS A 82 6.60 21.65 -21.28
C LYS A 82 8.05 21.19 -21.05
N ALA A 83 8.25 20.10 -20.30
CA ALA A 83 9.56 19.55 -20.07
C ALA A 83 10.03 18.76 -21.31
N GLU A 84 11.16 19.19 -21.92
CA GLU A 84 11.62 18.70 -23.22
C GLU A 84 12.38 17.36 -23.12
N ASP A 85 13.00 17.07 -21.98
CA ASP A 85 14.03 16.03 -21.85
C ASP A 85 13.48 14.61 -21.50
N ILE A 86 12.16 14.40 -21.47
CA ILE A 86 11.53 13.11 -21.19
C ILE A 86 10.63 12.69 -22.35
N GLU A 87 10.73 11.44 -22.74
CA GLU A 87 9.83 10.81 -23.71
C GLU A 87 8.56 10.26 -23.02
N GLY A 88 7.50 10.05 -23.77
CA GLY A 88 6.26 9.44 -23.29
C GLY A 88 5.11 10.41 -23.05
N ALA A 89 4.00 9.88 -22.52
CA ALA A 89 2.77 10.63 -22.26
C ALA A 89 2.93 11.51 -21.03
N LYS A 90 3.02 12.82 -21.24
CA LYS A 90 3.16 13.85 -20.21
C LYS A 90 1.82 14.55 -19.95
N PHE A 91 1.69 15.16 -18.77
CA PHE A 91 0.49 15.92 -18.43
C PHE A 91 0.47 17.28 -19.13
N ASP A 92 -0.61 17.54 -19.89
CA ASP A 92 -0.88 18.86 -20.46
C ASP A 92 -1.92 19.62 -19.61
N ALA A 93 -1.43 20.51 -18.75
CA ALA A 93 -2.25 21.33 -17.89
C ALA A 93 -3.24 22.22 -18.64
N LYS A 94 -2.93 22.59 -19.92
CA LYS A 94 -3.82 23.43 -20.74
C LYS A 94 -5.08 22.71 -21.23
N LEU A 95 -5.02 21.37 -21.28
CA LEU A 95 -6.15 20.54 -21.69
C LEU A 95 -7.12 20.26 -20.54
N SER A 96 -6.75 20.56 -19.29
CA SER A 96 -7.60 20.27 -18.15
C SER A 96 -8.33 21.51 -17.63
N ASN A 97 -9.63 21.35 -17.44
CA ASN A 97 -10.50 22.39 -16.87
C ASN A 97 -10.48 22.41 -15.32
N SER A 98 -9.93 21.39 -14.68
CA SER A 98 -9.87 21.25 -13.23
C SER A 98 -8.47 21.52 -12.66
N TYR A 99 -7.50 21.85 -13.52
CA TYR A 99 -6.13 22.14 -13.09
C TYR A 99 -6.00 23.49 -12.41
N TYR A 100 -5.31 23.48 -11.27
CA TYR A 100 -4.90 24.70 -10.55
C TYR A 100 -3.45 24.58 -10.10
N THR A 101 -2.73 25.66 -10.14
CA THR A 101 -1.32 25.75 -9.71
C THR A 101 -1.06 26.97 -8.85
N SER A 102 -0.08 26.86 -7.96
CA SER A 102 0.44 27.96 -7.15
C SER A 102 1.80 28.48 -7.69
N GLU A 103 2.47 29.32 -6.93
CA GLU A 103 3.80 29.82 -7.26
C GLU A 103 4.82 28.65 -7.35
N PRO A 104 5.82 28.76 -8.25
CA PRO A 104 6.84 27.74 -8.44
C PRO A 104 7.71 27.56 -7.20
N ILE A 105 8.15 26.32 -6.99
CA ILE A 105 9.18 25.98 -6.02
C ILE A 105 10.43 25.59 -6.76
N ASN A 106 11.53 26.30 -6.53
CA ASN A 106 12.85 25.93 -7.03
C ASN A 106 13.55 25.12 -5.94
N GLU A 107 13.17 23.85 -5.79
CA GLU A 107 13.78 22.99 -4.79
C GLU A 107 14.20 21.66 -5.41
N ILE A 108 15.30 21.14 -4.90
CA ILE A 108 15.82 19.83 -5.21
C ILE A 108 15.14 18.86 -4.24
N TYR A 109 14.30 17.97 -4.75
CA TYR A 109 13.71 16.92 -3.95
C TYR A 109 14.31 15.57 -4.36
N SER A 110 15.04 14.95 -3.41
CA SER A 110 15.47 13.57 -3.48
C SER A 110 16.30 13.17 -4.72
N TYR A 111 16.41 11.89 -5.05
CA TYR A 111 17.30 11.33 -6.09
C TYR A 111 17.10 11.87 -7.50
N GLN A 112 16.01 12.58 -7.76
CA GLN A 112 15.73 13.18 -9.07
C GLN A 112 15.76 14.69 -8.97
N THR A 113 16.65 15.31 -9.71
CA THR A 113 16.86 16.75 -9.72
C THR A 113 15.85 17.44 -10.60
N PHE A 114 14.82 17.98 -9.98
CA PHE A 114 13.96 18.95 -10.66
C PHE A 114 14.55 20.34 -10.47
N SER A 115 14.64 21.10 -11.54
CA SER A 115 15.04 22.50 -11.44
C SER A 115 13.86 23.44 -11.26
N GLU A 116 12.66 22.98 -11.61
CA GLU A 116 11.42 23.75 -11.45
C GLU A 116 10.21 22.84 -11.34
N ALA A 117 9.49 22.94 -10.23
CA ALA A 117 8.25 22.24 -9.99
C ALA A 117 7.21 23.16 -9.37
N TYR A 118 5.95 22.96 -9.69
CA TYR A 118 4.82 23.75 -9.23
C TYR A 118 3.91 22.89 -8.36
N PRO A 119 3.64 23.30 -7.09
CA PRO A 119 2.56 22.71 -6.31
C PRO A 119 1.25 22.91 -7.08
N SER A 120 0.59 21.82 -7.37
CA SER A 120 -0.57 21.78 -8.25
C SER A 120 -1.67 20.91 -7.68
N THR A 121 -2.90 21.20 -8.07
CA THR A 121 -4.05 20.37 -7.75
C THR A 121 -4.81 20.01 -9.00
N GLU A 122 -5.35 18.80 -9.02
CA GLU A 122 -6.10 18.28 -10.14
C GLU A 122 -7.15 17.26 -9.69
N THR A 123 -8.08 16.89 -10.59
CA THR A 123 -8.92 15.73 -10.43
C THR A 123 -8.12 14.48 -10.80
N PHE A 124 -7.86 13.65 -9.80
CA PHE A 124 -7.24 12.34 -9.97
C PHE A 124 -8.33 11.28 -10.13
N HIS A 125 -8.20 10.40 -11.11
CA HIS A 125 -9.17 9.35 -11.39
C HIS A 125 -8.57 7.98 -11.06
N LEU A 126 -9.18 7.29 -10.11
CA LEU A 126 -8.95 5.86 -9.92
C LEU A 126 -9.72 5.11 -11.00
N GLU A 127 -9.10 4.12 -11.64
CA GLU A 127 -9.75 3.36 -12.71
C GLU A 127 -10.61 2.22 -12.17
N ASN A 128 -10.22 1.65 -11.03
CA ASN A 128 -10.94 0.57 -10.38
C ASN A 128 -11.09 0.81 -8.88
N PRO A 129 -12.23 1.26 -8.44
CA PRO A 129 -13.41 1.77 -9.18
C PRO A 129 -13.15 3.15 -9.81
N ASP A 130 -13.89 3.53 -10.85
CA ASP A 130 -13.80 4.87 -11.48
C ASP A 130 -14.31 5.93 -10.51
N ILE A 131 -13.40 6.48 -9.73
CA ILE A 131 -13.69 7.50 -8.71
C ILE A 131 -12.88 8.75 -9.03
N PRO A 132 -13.55 9.88 -9.30
CA PRO A 132 -12.88 11.16 -9.40
C PRO A 132 -12.52 11.69 -7.99
N ILE A 133 -11.24 11.87 -7.72
CA ILE A 133 -10.74 12.47 -6.49
C ILE A 133 -10.36 13.91 -6.79
N LYS A 134 -11.23 14.85 -6.41
CA LYS A 134 -11.00 16.28 -6.64
C LYS A 134 -9.89 16.83 -5.73
N ASN A 135 -9.23 17.86 -6.22
CA ASN A 135 -8.19 18.57 -5.48
C ASN A 135 -7.08 17.62 -4.98
N TYR A 136 -6.65 16.69 -5.83
CA TYR A 136 -5.49 15.86 -5.56
C TYR A 136 -4.22 16.70 -5.74
N GLU A 137 -3.37 16.73 -4.72
CA GLU A 137 -2.17 17.55 -4.69
C GLU A 137 -0.95 16.79 -5.21
N PHE A 138 -0.14 17.42 -6.04
CA PHE A 138 1.09 16.88 -6.60
C PHE A 138 2.03 18.01 -7.05
N PHE A 139 3.25 17.66 -7.42
CA PHE A 139 4.17 18.59 -8.05
C PHE A 139 4.17 18.42 -9.57
N LEU A 140 3.83 19.48 -10.31
CA LEU A 140 3.98 19.52 -11.76
C LEU A 140 5.39 20.00 -12.11
N VAL A 141 6.21 19.09 -12.65
CA VAL A 141 7.59 19.36 -13.06
C VAL A 141 7.60 19.96 -14.46
N THR A 142 8.08 21.19 -14.59
CA THR A 142 8.18 21.88 -15.88
C THR A 142 9.60 21.93 -16.43
N LYS A 143 10.61 21.68 -15.56
CA LYS A 143 11.99 21.65 -15.98
C LYS A 143 12.80 20.66 -15.16
N ILE A 144 13.59 19.84 -15.85
CA ILE A 144 14.51 18.89 -15.24
C ILE A 144 15.91 19.49 -15.25
N GLY A 145 16.60 19.41 -14.10
CA GLY A 145 17.93 19.96 -13.97
C GLY A 145 18.97 19.09 -14.67
N LYS A 146 19.71 19.65 -15.62
CA LYS A 146 20.79 18.95 -16.32
C LYS A 146 22.09 18.82 -15.49
N ASN A 147 22.19 19.50 -14.33
CA ASN A 147 23.50 19.82 -13.73
C ASN A 147 23.77 19.22 -12.35
N ILE A 148 23.01 18.24 -11.90
CA ILE A 148 23.25 17.70 -10.54
C ILE A 148 23.72 16.24 -10.57
N CYS A 149 24.04 15.78 -11.75
CA CYS A 149 24.79 14.56 -11.92
C CYS A 149 26.27 14.85 -11.81
N TYR A 150 26.84 14.69 -10.64
CA TYR A 150 28.28 14.67 -10.46
C TYR A 150 28.92 13.39 -11.02
N LEU A 151 28.12 12.50 -11.62
CA LEU A 151 28.54 11.17 -12.05
C LEU A 151 28.14 10.91 -13.51
N PRO A 152 28.96 10.14 -14.26
CA PRO A 152 28.69 9.85 -15.67
C PRO A 152 27.42 9.02 -15.94
N TYR A 153 26.68 8.64 -14.90
CA TYR A 153 25.54 7.71 -14.96
C TYR A 153 24.27 8.29 -14.35
N CYS A 154 23.99 9.56 -14.63
CA CYS A 154 22.72 10.14 -14.26
C CYS A 154 21.58 9.44 -14.96
N GLU A 155 20.79 8.78 -14.17
CA GLU A 155 19.55 8.19 -14.63
C GLU A 155 18.60 9.29 -15.08
N VAL A 156 18.37 9.34 -16.38
CA VAL A 156 17.27 10.11 -16.93
C VAL A 156 16.00 9.43 -16.45
N MET A 157 15.04 10.19 -15.89
CA MET A 157 13.71 9.64 -15.61
C MET A 157 13.19 8.92 -16.84
N THR A 158 12.94 7.63 -16.74
CA THR A 158 12.38 6.84 -17.84
C THR A 158 10.88 7.05 -17.95
N GLN A 159 10.24 7.42 -16.83
CA GLN A 159 8.81 7.66 -16.77
C GLN A 159 8.50 9.13 -16.55
N PRO A 160 7.34 9.62 -17.05
CA PRO A 160 6.93 11.02 -16.93
C PRO A 160 6.44 11.39 -15.52
N GLY A 161 6.93 10.72 -14.50
CA GLY A 161 6.70 11.06 -13.11
C GLY A 161 6.83 9.88 -12.15
N VAL A 162 6.61 10.16 -10.88
CA VAL A 162 6.70 9.17 -9.79
C VAL A 162 5.57 9.36 -8.78
N VAL A 163 5.08 8.26 -8.24
CA VAL A 163 4.18 8.26 -7.07
C VAL A 163 4.95 7.73 -5.89
N GLY A 164 5.05 8.57 -4.83
CA GLY A 164 5.83 8.25 -3.65
C GLY A 164 5.09 7.39 -2.65
N PHE A 165 5.78 6.35 -2.16
CA PHE A 165 5.36 5.44 -1.09
C PHE A 165 6.31 5.47 0.11
N LYS A 166 7.24 6.42 0.17
CA LYS A 166 8.14 6.61 1.32
C LYS A 166 7.34 6.92 2.57
N MET A 167 7.87 6.53 3.73
CA MET A 167 7.26 6.82 5.03
C MET A 167 7.08 8.32 5.23
N ALA A 168 5.91 8.73 5.71
CA ALA A 168 5.62 10.11 6.02
C ALA A 168 6.46 10.58 7.22
N ASP A 169 7.17 11.69 7.06
CA ASP A 169 7.83 12.38 8.16
C ASP A 169 7.18 13.75 8.37
N SER A 170 6.57 13.93 9.52
CA SER A 170 5.93 15.20 9.89
C SER A 170 6.91 16.31 10.23
N GLN A 171 8.20 16.01 10.42
CA GLN A 171 9.18 16.98 10.89
C GLN A 171 10.09 17.55 9.78
N THR A 172 10.30 16.81 8.70
CA THR A 172 11.26 17.17 7.64
C THR A 172 10.64 17.88 6.46
N TYR A 173 9.34 17.82 6.27
CA TYR A 173 8.69 18.42 5.11
C TYR A 173 7.91 19.66 5.49
N ASN A 174 8.21 20.75 4.77
CA ASN A 174 7.39 21.95 4.75
C ASN A 174 5.91 21.53 4.53
N GLU A 175 4.96 22.17 5.23
CA GLU A 175 3.51 21.84 5.14
C GLU A 175 2.99 21.73 3.69
N LYS A 176 3.62 22.46 2.75
CA LYS A 176 3.32 22.37 1.30
C LYS A 176 3.64 21.03 0.66
N VAL A 177 4.58 20.26 1.22
CA VAL A 177 5.03 18.95 0.67
C VAL A 177 4.27 17.80 1.32
N SER A 178 3.82 17.95 2.56
CA SER A 178 3.15 16.90 3.32
C SER A 178 1.88 16.36 2.64
N ASN A 179 1.22 17.20 1.86
CA ASN A 179 -0.06 16.87 1.23
C ASN A 179 0.05 16.11 -0.10
N THR A 180 1.26 15.96 -0.67
CA THR A 180 1.44 15.32 -1.98
C THR A 180 1.64 13.80 -1.93
N ASN A 181 1.60 13.20 -0.73
CA ASN A 181 1.66 11.74 -0.58
C ASN A 181 0.32 11.09 -0.91
N LEU A 182 0.35 10.08 -1.79
CA LEU A 182 -0.86 9.40 -2.26
C LEU A 182 -1.70 8.83 -1.11
N ILE A 183 -1.08 8.07 -0.20
CA ILE A 183 -1.79 7.35 0.87
C ILE A 183 -2.44 8.33 1.85
N LEU A 184 -1.71 9.38 2.23
CA LEU A 184 -2.26 10.42 3.12
C LEU A 184 -3.44 11.14 2.48
N GLN A 185 -3.36 11.47 1.19
CA GLN A 185 -4.47 12.12 0.49
C GLN A 185 -5.70 11.22 0.39
N LEU A 186 -5.51 9.93 0.04
CA LEU A 186 -6.61 8.97 -0.03
C LEU A 186 -7.29 8.82 1.34
N LYS A 187 -6.51 8.80 2.42
CA LYS A 187 -7.05 8.71 3.78
C LYS A 187 -7.78 9.99 4.18
N ASN A 188 -7.18 11.17 3.96
CA ASN A 188 -7.78 12.46 4.30
C ASN A 188 -9.07 12.74 3.52
N LYS A 189 -9.19 12.16 2.33
CA LYS A 189 -10.40 12.25 1.49
C LYS A 189 -11.39 11.10 1.74
N GLU A 190 -11.16 10.31 2.78
CA GLU A 190 -12.03 9.19 3.20
C GLU A 190 -12.25 8.12 2.11
N ILE A 191 -11.30 7.99 1.18
CA ILE A 191 -11.32 6.97 0.12
C ILE A 191 -10.90 5.61 0.67
N ILE A 192 -9.99 5.61 1.65
CA ILE A 192 -9.50 4.42 2.35
C ILE A 192 -9.70 4.56 3.86
N ASP A 193 -9.85 3.44 4.55
CA ASP A 193 -10.05 3.44 6.01
C ASP A 193 -8.74 3.32 6.79
N ASN A 194 -7.71 2.71 6.22
CA ASN A 194 -6.43 2.47 6.87
C ASN A 194 -5.26 2.98 6.01
N TYR A 195 -4.13 3.24 6.66
CA TYR A 195 -2.88 3.63 5.98
C TYR A 195 -2.05 2.44 5.48
N ASP A 196 -2.64 1.25 5.44
CA ASP A 196 -1.96 0.04 4.98
C ASP A 196 -1.79 0.07 3.47
N PHE A 197 -0.62 -0.38 3.00
CA PHE A 197 -0.41 -0.68 1.58
C PHE A 197 0.53 -1.87 1.40
N ASN A 198 0.41 -2.55 0.28
CA ASN A 198 1.31 -3.63 -0.11
C ASN A 198 1.40 -3.76 -1.63
N PHE A 199 2.51 -4.37 -2.09
CA PHE A 199 2.72 -4.75 -3.48
C PHE A 199 2.45 -6.25 -3.60
N PHE A 200 1.37 -6.62 -4.27
CA PHE A 200 1.02 -8.00 -4.56
C PHE A 200 1.50 -8.36 -5.97
N PHE A 201 2.47 -9.27 -6.08
CA PHE A 201 3.01 -9.72 -7.35
C PHE A 201 2.19 -10.92 -7.86
N GLU A 202 1.53 -10.76 -9.01
CA GLU A 202 0.86 -11.86 -9.73
C GLU A 202 1.87 -12.68 -10.54
N SER A 203 2.91 -12.03 -11.03
CA SER A 203 4.05 -12.60 -11.75
C SER A 203 5.28 -11.69 -11.59
N ASP A 204 6.39 -12.06 -12.26
CA ASP A 204 7.61 -11.24 -12.29
C ASP A 204 7.43 -9.91 -13.03
N GLU A 205 6.39 -9.80 -13.86
CA GLU A 205 6.17 -8.67 -14.77
C GLU A 205 4.97 -7.81 -14.41
N LYS A 206 4.11 -8.26 -13.48
CA LYS A 206 2.90 -7.52 -13.12
C LYS A 206 2.39 -7.85 -11.72
N GLY A 207 1.59 -6.95 -11.20
CA GLY A 207 0.92 -7.11 -9.93
C GLY A 207 -0.06 -5.99 -9.64
N ILE A 208 -0.40 -5.84 -8.38
CA ILE A 208 -1.38 -4.87 -7.90
C ILE A 208 -0.85 -4.24 -6.61
N ILE A 209 -0.91 -2.92 -6.52
CA ILE A 209 -0.76 -2.20 -5.24
C ILE A 209 -2.13 -2.18 -4.58
N ILE A 210 -2.22 -2.66 -3.36
CA ILE A 210 -3.43 -2.65 -2.55
C ILE A 210 -3.23 -1.63 -1.44
N ILE A 211 -4.15 -0.67 -1.31
CA ILE A 211 -4.07 0.43 -0.37
C ILE A 211 -5.34 0.48 0.47
N GLY A 212 -5.21 0.54 1.80
CA GLY A 212 -6.31 0.71 2.73
C GLY A 212 -6.72 -0.55 3.49
N GLN A 213 -6.21 -1.73 3.11
CA GLN A 213 -6.52 -2.99 3.79
C GLN A 213 -5.34 -3.94 3.86
N LYS A 214 -5.33 -4.78 4.91
CA LYS A 214 -4.44 -5.94 5.01
C LYS A 214 -5.02 -7.14 4.26
N PRO A 215 -4.19 -8.03 3.72
CA PRO A 215 -4.63 -9.23 3.01
C PRO A 215 -5.69 -10.06 3.73
N HIS A 216 -5.60 -10.29 5.03
CA HIS A 216 -6.59 -11.09 5.77
C HIS A 216 -7.98 -10.42 5.91
N GLU A 217 -8.11 -9.14 5.56
CA GLU A 217 -9.37 -8.39 5.63
C GLU A 217 -10.20 -8.57 4.34
N TYR A 218 -9.57 -8.87 3.21
CA TYR A 218 -10.24 -9.14 1.94
C TYR A 218 -10.18 -10.60 1.50
N ASP A 219 -9.17 -11.38 1.94
CA ASP A 219 -8.99 -12.79 1.60
C ASP A 219 -8.56 -13.61 2.83
N ASN A 220 -9.51 -13.89 3.71
CA ASN A 220 -9.27 -14.67 4.90
C ASN A 220 -9.11 -16.18 4.64
N ASN A 221 -9.28 -16.65 3.41
CA ASN A 221 -9.05 -18.04 3.06
C ASN A 221 -7.56 -18.36 2.96
N HIS A 222 -6.82 -17.48 2.30
CA HIS A 222 -5.37 -17.63 2.08
C HIS A 222 -4.55 -16.96 3.18
N TYR A 223 -5.02 -15.84 3.71
CA TYR A 223 -4.34 -15.06 4.75
C TYR A 223 -5.10 -15.15 6.07
N LYS A 224 -4.51 -15.79 7.07
CA LYS A 224 -5.10 -15.84 8.42
C LYS A 224 -4.53 -14.73 9.28
N ARG A 225 -5.40 -14.05 10.04
CA ARG A 225 -5.00 -12.97 10.94
C ARG A 225 -3.97 -13.41 11.98
N GLU A 226 -4.08 -14.64 12.47
CA GLU A 226 -3.14 -15.24 13.42
C GLU A 226 -1.73 -15.47 12.84
N ASN A 227 -1.60 -15.50 11.51
CA ASN A 227 -0.31 -15.61 10.82
C ASN A 227 0.29 -14.23 10.48
N PHE A 228 -0.44 -13.14 10.70
CA PHE A 228 0.06 -11.79 10.47
C PHE A 228 0.99 -11.38 11.60
N ILE A 229 2.21 -11.08 11.25
CA ILE A 229 3.27 -10.62 12.16
C ILE A 229 3.81 -9.28 11.67
N PHE A 230 4.27 -8.44 12.58
CA PHE A 230 4.78 -7.11 12.23
C PHE A 230 5.85 -6.64 13.21
N ALA A 231 6.74 -5.78 12.73
CA ALA A 231 7.73 -5.06 13.53
C ALA A 231 7.62 -3.56 13.26
N LYS A 232 8.14 -2.75 14.18
CA LYS A 232 8.36 -1.32 13.93
C LYS A 232 9.39 -1.17 12.82
N ALA A 233 9.16 -0.21 11.92
CA ALA A 233 10.18 0.21 10.99
C ALA A 233 11.39 0.75 11.77
N ALA A 234 12.58 0.35 11.38
CA ALA A 234 13.80 0.89 11.94
C ALA A 234 13.98 2.33 11.47
N ILE A 235 14.31 3.21 12.40
CA ILE A 235 14.60 4.63 12.12
C ILE A 235 16.08 4.83 12.31
N ASP A 236 16.84 4.72 11.22
CA ASP A 236 18.28 4.90 11.26
C ASP A 236 18.70 6.35 11.46
N ASN A 237 17.84 7.28 11.06
CA ASN A 237 18.08 8.72 11.22
C ASN A 237 16.77 9.42 11.58
N GLU A 238 16.77 10.24 12.64
CA GLU A 238 15.56 10.99 13.02
C GLU A 238 15.09 11.98 11.93
N LYS A 239 15.98 12.33 11.00
CA LYS A 239 15.71 13.29 9.92
C LYS A 239 15.13 12.66 8.66
N GLU A 240 15.38 11.38 8.43
CA GLU A 240 14.91 10.68 7.23
C GLU A 240 14.30 9.34 7.63
N LYS A 241 12.98 9.26 7.60
CA LYS A 241 12.26 8.02 7.83
C LYS A 241 12.13 7.25 6.54
N ASP A 242 12.70 6.07 6.52
CA ASP A 242 12.62 5.14 5.41
C ASP A 242 12.02 3.81 5.87
N TRP A 243 11.40 3.09 4.94
CA TRP A 243 10.95 1.74 5.19
C TRP A 243 12.16 0.81 5.37
N SER A 244 12.50 0.51 6.61
CA SER A 244 13.62 -0.37 6.93
C SER A 244 13.28 -1.35 8.05
N LEU A 245 13.87 -2.53 8.02
CA LEU A 245 13.78 -3.54 9.06
C LEU A 245 15.14 -3.74 9.71
N SER A 246 15.19 -3.78 11.03
CA SER A 246 16.37 -4.20 11.79
C SER A 246 16.45 -5.71 11.85
N PHE A 247 17.61 -6.27 11.58
CA PHE A 247 17.89 -7.68 11.72
C PHE A 247 18.94 -7.90 12.81
N ASN A 248 18.58 -8.69 13.82
CA ASN A 248 19.48 -9.02 14.93
C ASN A 248 20.66 -9.83 14.41
N ASN A 249 20.41 -10.78 13.53
CA ASN A 249 21.46 -11.56 12.88
C ASN A 249 21.08 -11.86 11.42
N ILE A 250 22.10 -11.96 10.58
CA ILE A 250 21.98 -12.40 9.19
C ILE A 250 22.97 -13.56 9.00
N TYR A 251 22.48 -14.70 8.53
CA TYR A 251 23.26 -15.91 8.31
C TYR A 251 23.26 -16.35 6.83
N PHE A 252 24.37 -16.93 6.40
CA PHE A 252 24.43 -17.78 5.22
C PHE A 252 24.70 -19.22 5.68
N GLY A 253 23.69 -20.08 5.57
CA GLY A 253 23.71 -21.38 6.27
C GLY A 253 23.88 -21.20 7.78
N ASN A 254 25.01 -21.62 8.30
CA ASN A 254 25.37 -21.47 9.72
C ASN A 254 26.40 -20.37 10.00
N GLU A 255 26.91 -19.70 8.98
CA GLU A 255 27.92 -18.63 9.11
C GLU A 255 27.24 -17.29 9.33
N GLU A 256 27.57 -16.59 10.39
CA GLU A 256 27.08 -15.25 10.69
C GLU A 256 27.73 -14.19 9.80
N MET A 257 26.91 -13.55 8.98
CA MET A 257 27.33 -12.51 8.05
C MET A 257 27.29 -11.10 8.66
N ALA A 258 26.28 -10.83 9.49
CA ALA A 258 26.11 -9.56 10.16
C ALA A 258 25.25 -9.71 11.42
N SER A 259 25.41 -8.77 12.36
CA SER A 259 24.55 -8.57 13.53
C SER A 259 24.08 -7.12 13.61
N ASP A 260 22.91 -6.90 14.16
CA ASP A 260 22.30 -5.60 14.43
C ASP A 260 22.36 -4.65 13.22
N LYS A 261 21.84 -5.12 12.10
CA LYS A 261 21.81 -4.37 10.83
C LYS A 261 20.40 -3.98 10.44
N SER A 262 20.23 -2.71 10.12
CA SER A 262 19.06 -2.21 9.43
C SER A 262 19.26 -2.32 7.92
N MET A 263 18.22 -2.75 7.21
CA MET A 263 18.19 -2.82 5.76
C MET A 263 16.97 -2.08 5.22
N LEU A 264 17.17 -1.24 4.24
CA LEU A 264 16.07 -0.59 3.52
C LEU A 264 15.27 -1.60 2.73
N LEU A 265 13.97 -1.43 2.73
CA LEU A 265 13.04 -2.17 1.87
C LEU A 265 12.73 -1.32 0.63
N ARG A 266 13.14 -1.78 -0.55
CA ARG A 266 12.97 -1.08 -1.82
C ARG A 266 12.45 -2.02 -2.90
N VAL A 267 11.18 -1.89 -3.25
CA VAL A 267 10.55 -2.71 -4.29
C VAL A 267 11.12 -2.41 -5.68
N GLU A 268 11.50 -1.14 -5.90
CA GLU A 268 12.12 -0.65 -7.12
C GLU A 268 13.58 -1.04 -7.27
N TYR A 269 14.20 -1.59 -6.24
CA TYR A 269 15.58 -2.05 -6.30
C TYR A 269 15.62 -3.54 -6.65
N GLY A 270 16.15 -3.88 -7.81
CA GLY A 270 16.09 -5.25 -8.36
C GLY A 270 16.97 -6.27 -7.66
N LEU A 271 17.92 -5.84 -6.82
CA LEU A 271 18.94 -6.65 -6.18
C LEU A 271 18.89 -6.51 -4.64
N ILE A 272 19.76 -7.24 -3.99
CA ILE A 272 20.06 -7.09 -2.56
C ILE A 272 21.47 -6.51 -2.42
N ASN A 273 21.65 -5.53 -1.54
CA ASN A 273 22.96 -4.98 -1.26
C ASN A 273 23.55 -5.59 -0.01
N GLY A 274 24.62 -6.36 -0.17
CA GLY A 274 25.45 -6.89 0.89
C GLY A 274 26.74 -6.08 1.12
N ASN A 275 27.35 -6.28 2.27
CA ASN A 275 28.62 -5.67 2.59
C ASN A 275 29.82 -6.55 2.21
N LYS A 276 31.03 -6.05 2.45
CA LYS A 276 32.27 -6.77 2.16
C LYS A 276 32.41 -8.09 2.94
N LYS A 277 31.96 -8.15 4.20
CA LYS A 277 31.99 -9.38 5.02
C LYS A 277 31.12 -10.48 4.39
N TRP A 278 29.94 -10.10 3.84
CA TRP A 278 29.09 -11.05 3.11
C TRP A 278 29.81 -11.63 1.91
N GLN A 279 30.46 -10.77 1.15
CA GLN A 279 31.24 -11.19 -0.02
C GLN A 279 32.32 -12.21 0.36
N GLU A 280 33.13 -11.94 1.41
CA GLU A 280 34.20 -12.82 1.90
C GLU A 280 33.68 -14.19 2.33
N ILE A 281 32.53 -14.22 3.03
CA ILE A 281 31.89 -15.46 3.48
C ILE A 281 31.38 -16.28 2.29
N LEU A 282 30.75 -15.64 1.31
CA LEU A 282 30.26 -16.32 0.10
C LEU A 282 31.41 -16.82 -0.78
N GLU A 283 32.47 -16.06 -0.92
CA GLU A 283 33.69 -16.53 -1.63
C GLU A 283 34.26 -17.76 -0.95
N LYS A 284 34.42 -17.74 0.38
CA LYS A 284 34.96 -18.87 1.15
C LYS A 284 34.08 -20.13 1.06
N ASN A 285 32.75 -19.97 1.17
CA ASN A 285 31.85 -21.12 1.38
C ASN A 285 31.11 -21.59 0.13
N PHE A 286 31.14 -20.83 -0.96
CA PHE A 286 30.41 -21.18 -2.18
C PHE A 286 31.14 -20.80 -3.47
N PHE A 287 31.38 -19.51 -3.75
CA PHE A 287 31.88 -19.08 -5.05
C PHE A 287 33.34 -19.40 -5.30
N GLY A 288 34.19 -19.44 -4.28
CA GLY A 288 35.65 -19.56 -4.46
C GLY A 288 36.05 -20.84 -5.18
N GLU A 289 35.49 -22.00 -4.82
CA GLU A 289 35.74 -23.25 -5.52
C GLU A 289 35.21 -23.23 -6.95
N LEU A 290 34.00 -22.70 -7.18
CA LEU A 290 33.38 -22.59 -8.51
C LEU A 290 34.14 -21.61 -9.43
N ILE A 291 34.73 -20.57 -8.89
CA ILE A 291 35.61 -19.64 -9.62
C ILE A 291 36.90 -20.35 -10.03
N ASN A 292 37.55 -21.10 -9.13
CA ASN A 292 38.75 -21.88 -9.43
C ASN A 292 38.49 -22.94 -10.52
N GLN A 293 37.24 -23.43 -10.61
CA GLN A 293 36.82 -24.38 -11.65
C GLN A 293 36.37 -23.69 -12.96
N ASN A 294 36.45 -22.38 -13.06
CA ASN A 294 35.93 -21.59 -14.17
C ASN A 294 34.42 -21.78 -14.43
N LYS A 295 33.63 -22.13 -13.40
CA LYS A 295 32.18 -22.28 -13.48
C LYS A 295 31.43 -21.01 -13.10
N CYS A 296 32.01 -20.24 -12.19
CA CYS A 296 31.48 -18.93 -11.79
C CYS A 296 32.55 -17.84 -11.95
N PHE A 297 32.10 -16.61 -12.03
CA PHE A 297 32.93 -15.46 -12.28
C PHE A 297 32.54 -14.31 -11.35
N LYS A 298 33.56 -13.52 -10.98
CA LYS A 298 33.40 -12.28 -10.24
C LYS A 298 33.47 -11.10 -11.22
N GLY A 299 32.43 -10.33 -11.30
CA GLY A 299 32.36 -9.09 -12.06
C GLY A 299 32.46 -7.85 -11.18
N LYS A 300 32.73 -6.72 -11.81
CA LYS A 300 32.72 -5.40 -11.18
C LYS A 300 31.78 -4.51 -11.99
N GLY A 301 30.87 -3.81 -11.30
CA GLY A 301 30.02 -2.80 -11.88
C GLY A 301 30.20 -1.46 -11.16
N TYR A 302 29.44 -0.47 -11.60
CA TYR A 302 29.44 0.87 -11.05
C TYR A 302 28.01 1.39 -10.97
N ASN A 303 27.59 1.92 -9.83
CA ASN A 303 26.28 2.50 -9.63
C ASN A 303 26.32 3.63 -8.61
N ASP A 304 25.65 4.74 -8.86
CA ASP A 304 25.52 5.92 -7.99
C ASP A 304 26.87 6.40 -7.40
N GLY A 305 27.93 6.42 -8.22
CA GLY A 305 29.26 6.81 -7.77
C GLY A 305 30.03 5.74 -7.02
N HIS A 306 29.47 4.58 -6.81
CA HIS A 306 30.07 3.49 -6.07
C HIS A 306 30.35 2.29 -6.95
N SER A 307 31.54 1.71 -6.82
CA SER A 307 31.84 0.43 -7.44
C SER A 307 31.27 -0.70 -6.59
N TYR A 308 30.67 -1.68 -7.27
CA TYR A 308 30.18 -2.89 -6.62
C TYR A 308 30.78 -4.14 -7.26
N PHE A 309 30.79 -5.25 -6.54
CA PHE A 309 31.12 -6.57 -7.05
C PHE A 309 29.85 -7.41 -7.16
N HIS A 310 29.83 -8.32 -8.14
CA HIS A 310 28.76 -9.27 -8.34
C HIS A 310 29.31 -10.63 -8.80
N TYR A 311 28.46 -11.65 -8.77
CA TYR A 311 28.80 -13.00 -9.23
C TYR A 311 27.80 -13.46 -10.26
N TYR A 312 28.30 -14.23 -11.21
CA TYR A 312 27.50 -14.97 -12.16
C TYR A 312 28.18 -16.31 -12.48
N CYS A 313 27.42 -17.30 -12.92
CA CYS A 313 27.90 -18.62 -13.26
C CYS A 313 27.47 -19.00 -14.67
N HIS A 314 28.07 -20.04 -15.25
CA HIS A 314 27.47 -20.68 -16.43
C HIS A 314 26.13 -21.29 -16.04
N LYS A 315 25.17 -21.29 -16.97
CA LYS A 315 23.78 -21.76 -16.74
C LYS A 315 23.71 -23.21 -16.22
N ASP A 316 24.62 -24.07 -16.69
CA ASP A 316 24.70 -25.48 -16.32
C ASP A 316 25.43 -25.73 -15.00
N THR A 317 25.87 -24.68 -14.29
CA THR A 317 26.56 -24.81 -13.02
C THR A 317 25.63 -25.38 -11.95
N ASN A 318 26.05 -26.45 -11.31
CA ASN A 318 25.31 -27.01 -10.19
C ASN A 318 25.45 -26.11 -8.95
N ILE A 319 24.36 -25.45 -8.57
CA ILE A 319 24.24 -24.58 -7.40
C ILE A 319 23.48 -25.23 -6.23
N SER A 320 23.29 -26.55 -6.22
CA SER A 320 22.53 -27.26 -5.18
C SER A 320 23.13 -27.13 -3.76
N SER A 321 24.45 -26.88 -3.67
CA SER A 321 25.16 -26.67 -2.39
C SER A 321 24.97 -25.25 -1.83
N PHE A 322 24.33 -24.34 -2.54
CA PHE A 322 24.09 -22.98 -2.05
C PHE A 322 23.19 -23.00 -0.82
N GLN A 323 23.69 -22.43 0.26
CA GLN A 323 22.98 -22.37 1.53
C GLN A 323 22.00 -21.18 1.57
N PRO A 324 20.88 -21.27 2.31
CA PRO A 324 19.95 -20.17 2.40
C PRO A 324 20.52 -18.98 3.18
N PHE A 325 20.08 -17.78 2.81
CA PHE A 325 20.20 -16.59 3.65
C PHE A 325 19.04 -16.55 4.64
N ASN A 326 19.37 -16.35 5.91
CA ASN A 326 18.38 -16.19 6.97
C ASN A 326 18.56 -14.82 7.64
N PHE A 327 17.53 -13.99 7.54
CA PHE A 327 17.47 -12.68 8.16
C PHE A 327 16.59 -12.79 9.40
N ILE A 328 17.18 -12.73 10.59
CA ILE A 328 16.50 -12.92 11.86
C ILE A 328 16.09 -11.57 12.42
N ASN A 329 14.79 -11.39 12.63
CA ASN A 329 14.24 -10.25 13.33
C ASN A 329 13.45 -10.75 14.54
N ASN A 330 13.91 -10.36 15.75
CA ASN A 330 13.31 -10.85 17.00
C ASN A 330 11.92 -10.27 17.25
N ASP A 331 11.64 -9.05 16.78
CA ASP A 331 10.32 -8.42 16.93
C ASP A 331 9.26 -9.13 16.09
N LEU A 332 9.65 -9.61 14.89
CA LEU A 332 8.79 -10.45 14.06
C LEU A 332 8.64 -11.87 14.64
N ASN A 333 9.57 -12.31 15.46
CA ASN A 333 9.70 -13.72 15.87
C ASN A 333 9.66 -14.67 14.66
N TYR A 334 10.29 -14.26 13.56
CA TYR A 334 10.25 -14.94 12.26
C TYR A 334 11.53 -14.69 11.46
N ASN A 335 11.95 -15.71 10.71
CA ASN A 335 13.11 -15.64 9.85
C ASN A 335 12.70 -15.41 8.40
N ILE A 336 13.12 -14.28 7.81
CA ILE A 336 13.02 -14.06 6.37
C ILE A 336 14.14 -14.89 5.72
N THR A 337 13.75 -15.90 4.97
CA THR A 337 14.71 -16.85 4.36
C THR A 337 14.69 -16.71 2.84
N LEU A 338 15.85 -16.49 2.23
CA LEU A 338 16.04 -16.46 0.78
C LEU A 338 16.92 -17.63 0.34
N THR A 339 16.45 -18.41 -0.61
CA THR A 339 17.12 -19.61 -1.13
C THR A 339 17.76 -19.33 -2.48
N LYS A 340 18.45 -20.33 -3.04
CA LYS A 340 18.99 -20.24 -4.41
C LYS A 340 17.93 -19.89 -5.45
N ASP A 341 16.71 -20.39 -5.28
CA ASP A 341 15.61 -20.15 -6.22
C ASP A 341 15.09 -18.72 -6.18
N ASP A 342 15.34 -17.99 -5.07
CA ASP A 342 15.02 -16.58 -4.91
C ASP A 342 16.17 -15.66 -5.38
N LEU A 343 17.40 -16.16 -5.36
CA LEU A 343 18.63 -15.36 -5.51
C LEU A 343 19.40 -15.59 -6.80
N PHE A 344 19.04 -16.59 -7.61
CA PHE A 344 19.61 -16.81 -8.92
C PHE A 344 18.56 -16.75 -10.00
N ILE A 345 18.88 -16.07 -11.11
CA ILE A 345 18.04 -16.04 -12.30
C ILE A 345 18.85 -16.44 -13.53
N GLU A 346 18.19 -17.11 -14.47
CA GLU A 346 18.76 -17.44 -15.76
C GLU A 346 18.64 -16.25 -16.70
N ASP A 347 19.77 -15.89 -17.35
CA ASP A 347 19.84 -14.88 -18.38
C ASP A 347 20.77 -15.35 -19.53
N GLY A 348 20.18 -15.75 -20.62
CA GLY A 348 20.90 -16.36 -21.75
C GLY A 348 21.64 -17.63 -21.33
N ASP A 349 22.98 -17.61 -21.45
CA ASP A 349 23.88 -18.70 -21.05
C ASP A 349 24.42 -18.56 -19.62
N LYS A 350 23.90 -17.62 -18.86
CA LYS A 350 24.36 -17.27 -17.51
C LYS A 350 23.29 -17.52 -16.46
N LEU A 351 23.79 -17.74 -15.25
CA LEU A 351 23.03 -17.78 -14.02
C LEU A 351 23.51 -16.61 -13.16
N LEU A 352 22.70 -15.57 -13.04
CA LEU A 352 23.04 -14.33 -12.36
C LEU A 352 22.67 -14.41 -10.88
N PHE A 353 23.59 -14.00 -10.00
CA PHE A 353 23.34 -13.90 -8.56
C PHE A 353 22.84 -12.50 -8.19
N LEU A 354 21.67 -12.40 -7.58
CA LEU A 354 20.94 -11.16 -7.33
C LEU A 354 21.39 -10.42 -6.05
N ILE A 355 22.65 -10.62 -5.62
CA ILE A 355 23.24 -9.83 -4.55
C ILE A 355 24.50 -9.14 -5.06
N ILE A 356 24.62 -7.84 -4.78
CA ILE A 356 25.84 -7.06 -5.05
C ILE A 356 26.54 -6.68 -3.74
N PHE A 357 27.82 -6.33 -3.83
CA PHE A 357 28.68 -6.05 -2.69
C PHE A 357 29.49 -4.77 -2.89
N GLY A 358 29.63 -3.99 -1.82
CA GLY A 358 30.44 -2.76 -1.86
C GLY A 358 29.60 -1.48 -1.99
N HIS A 359 28.30 -1.57 -2.23
CA HIS A 359 27.41 -0.42 -2.10
C HIS A 359 27.25 -0.02 -0.63
N PRO A 360 27.29 1.28 -0.29
CA PRO A 360 27.33 1.71 1.12
C PRO A 360 26.02 1.43 1.87
N GLN A 361 24.88 1.40 1.16
CA GLN A 361 23.56 1.28 1.77
C GLN A 361 23.06 -0.18 1.70
N PRO A 362 22.75 -0.81 2.83
CA PRO A 362 22.14 -2.14 2.84
C PRO A 362 20.69 -2.06 2.34
N ILE A 363 20.35 -2.81 1.31
CA ILE A 363 19.02 -2.85 0.72
C ILE A 363 18.54 -4.28 0.61
N LEU A 364 17.30 -4.51 1.01
CA LEU A 364 16.54 -5.73 0.75
C LEU A 364 15.54 -5.42 -0.36
N GLY A 365 15.89 -5.81 -1.59
CA GLY A 365 15.17 -5.42 -2.79
C GLY A 365 14.17 -6.46 -3.30
N PHE A 366 13.88 -6.38 -4.58
CA PHE A 366 12.87 -7.16 -5.30
C PHE A 366 12.83 -8.67 -5.00
N PRO A 367 13.96 -9.40 -4.86
CA PRO A 367 13.91 -10.83 -4.52
C PRO A 367 13.13 -11.14 -3.25
N ALA A 368 13.23 -10.26 -2.23
CA ALA A 368 12.49 -10.43 -0.99
C ALA A 368 11.02 -10.05 -1.15
N PHE A 369 10.72 -8.97 -1.89
CA PHE A 369 9.33 -8.55 -2.16
C PHE A 369 8.54 -9.58 -2.96
N LYS A 370 9.18 -10.23 -3.93
CA LYS A 370 8.58 -11.29 -4.72
C LYS A 370 8.18 -12.50 -3.85
N LYS A 371 9.01 -12.86 -2.87
CA LYS A 371 8.76 -13.99 -1.99
C LYS A 371 7.85 -13.65 -0.83
N TYR A 372 8.02 -12.46 -0.25
CA TYR A 372 7.31 -12.00 0.94
C TYR A 372 6.45 -10.80 0.59
N GLN A 373 5.17 -10.92 0.79
CA GLN A 373 4.24 -9.81 0.63
C GLN A 373 4.33 -8.91 1.85
N PHE A 374 5.19 -7.88 1.79
CA PHE A 374 5.33 -6.89 2.85
C PHE A 374 4.13 -5.95 2.89
N ILE A 375 3.61 -5.71 4.08
CA ILE A 375 2.54 -4.78 4.35
C ILE A 375 3.12 -3.60 5.14
N PHE A 376 2.93 -2.40 4.64
CA PHE A 376 3.43 -1.16 5.23
C PHE A 376 2.26 -0.38 5.81
N ASN A 377 2.41 0.13 7.04
CA ASN A 377 1.40 0.97 7.66
C ASN A 377 2.02 2.30 8.08
N GLN A 378 1.60 3.40 7.43
CA GLN A 378 2.18 4.73 7.66
C GLN A 378 1.75 5.35 8.99
N ASP A 379 0.60 4.99 9.55
CA ASP A 379 0.12 5.50 10.82
C ASP A 379 0.92 4.94 12.00
N THR A 380 1.13 3.64 11.99
CA THR A 380 1.84 2.93 13.06
C THR A 380 3.33 2.82 12.83
N ASN A 381 3.83 3.19 11.66
CA ASN A 381 5.21 2.99 11.21
C ASN A 381 5.64 1.53 11.38
N THR A 382 4.82 0.60 10.90
CA THR A 382 5.06 -0.84 10.99
C THR A 382 5.19 -1.48 9.63
N ILE A 383 5.99 -2.54 9.58
CA ILE A 383 6.17 -3.42 8.43
C ILE A 383 5.73 -4.80 8.87
N GLY A 384 4.76 -5.36 8.18
CA GLY A 384 4.22 -6.69 8.47
C GLY A 384 4.39 -7.67 7.33
N LEU A 385 4.22 -8.94 7.63
CA LEU A 385 4.14 -10.03 6.65
C LEU A 385 3.31 -11.19 7.22
N TYR A 386 3.05 -12.19 6.41
CA TYR A 386 2.41 -13.43 6.86
C TYR A 386 3.46 -14.52 7.02
N SER A 387 3.55 -15.09 8.23
CA SER A 387 4.42 -16.23 8.51
C SER A 387 4.01 -17.49 7.76
N LYS A 388 2.74 -17.57 7.35
CA LYS A 388 2.18 -18.64 6.54
C LYS A 388 1.05 -18.12 5.66
N ILE A 389 1.13 -18.45 4.37
CA ILE A 389 0.07 -18.24 3.37
C ILE A 389 -0.47 -19.60 2.97
N ILE A 390 -1.79 -19.76 2.84
CA ILE A 390 -2.45 -21.02 2.53
C ILE A 390 -2.79 -21.08 1.04
N GLY A 391 -2.16 -21.99 0.31
CA GLY A 391 -2.38 -22.12 -1.14
C GLY A 391 -1.80 -20.97 -1.95
N ASN A 392 -2.36 -20.72 -3.13
CA ASN A 392 -1.99 -19.63 -4.02
C ASN A 392 -3.07 -18.55 -3.97
N PRO A 393 -2.84 -17.44 -3.26
CA PRO A 393 -3.81 -16.35 -3.22
C PRO A 393 -3.94 -15.69 -4.58
N SER A 394 -5.14 -15.26 -4.93
CA SER A 394 -5.40 -14.42 -6.07
C SER A 394 -5.47 -12.94 -5.64
N SER A 395 -5.25 -12.04 -6.59
CA SER A 395 -5.47 -10.61 -6.34
C SER A 395 -6.92 -10.36 -5.91
N PRO A 396 -7.16 -9.40 -5.01
CA PRO A 396 -8.51 -9.06 -4.58
C PRO A 396 -9.33 -8.53 -5.77
N PRO A 397 -10.63 -8.83 -5.82
CA PRO A 397 -11.50 -8.25 -6.82
C PRO A 397 -11.54 -6.73 -6.67
N SER A 398 -11.55 -6.00 -7.79
CA SER A 398 -11.82 -4.56 -7.78
C SER A 398 -13.19 -4.29 -7.15
N LEU A 399 -13.27 -3.29 -6.27
CA LEU A 399 -14.53 -2.91 -5.67
C LEU A 399 -15.40 -2.15 -6.69
N PRO A 400 -16.72 -2.42 -6.76
CA PRO A 400 -17.59 -1.66 -7.63
C PRO A 400 -17.67 -0.19 -7.20
N ALA A 401 -17.67 0.74 -8.18
CA ALA A 401 -17.71 2.19 -7.96
C ALA A 401 -18.86 2.66 -7.05
N SER A 402 -19.97 1.91 -7.03
CA SER A 402 -21.13 2.22 -6.18
C SER A 402 -20.89 2.18 -4.67
N ARG A 403 -19.75 1.61 -4.23
CA ARG A 403 -19.38 1.61 -2.80
C ARG A 403 -18.62 2.86 -2.35
N PHE A 404 -18.11 3.62 -3.29
CA PHE A 404 -17.40 4.87 -3.04
C PHE A 404 -18.30 6.01 -3.43
N GLY A 405 -19.23 6.39 -2.57
CA GLY A 405 -20.07 7.55 -2.77
C GLY A 405 -19.27 8.87 -2.67
N VAL A 406 -18.38 9.13 -3.61
CA VAL A 406 -17.69 10.41 -3.72
C VAL A 406 -18.43 11.30 -4.70
N ASP A 407 -19.67 11.59 -4.38
CA ASP A 407 -20.37 12.74 -4.91
C ASP A 407 -20.45 13.78 -3.80
N ASP A 408 -19.79 14.93 -3.93
CA ASP A 408 -19.96 16.06 -2.99
C ASP A 408 -21.43 16.50 -2.92
N SER A 409 -22.26 16.11 -3.90
CA SER A 409 -23.72 16.21 -3.85
C SER A 409 -24.36 15.23 -2.85
N ASN A 410 -23.66 14.16 -2.41
CA ASN A 410 -24.23 13.06 -1.61
C ASN A 410 -23.80 13.03 -0.15
N LYS A 411 -22.99 13.98 0.38
CA LYS A 411 -22.92 14.16 1.83
C LYS A 411 -24.33 14.35 2.42
N GLY A 412 -25.27 14.90 1.64
CA GLY A 412 -26.69 14.99 1.99
C GLY A 412 -27.45 13.67 2.00
N ASP A 413 -27.06 12.67 1.20
CA ASP A 413 -27.88 11.46 1.06
C ASP A 413 -27.60 10.39 2.13
N SER A 414 -26.36 10.25 2.59
CA SER A 414 -26.06 9.43 3.78
C SER A 414 -26.77 9.96 5.03
N TYR A 415 -26.78 11.30 5.21
CA TYR A 415 -27.56 11.92 6.29
C TYR A 415 -29.05 11.77 6.05
N LYS A 416 -29.54 11.83 4.83
CA LYS A 416 -30.95 11.61 4.50
C LYS A 416 -31.39 10.19 4.89
N PHE A 417 -30.59 9.16 4.60
CA PHE A 417 -30.88 7.79 5.03
C PHE A 417 -30.88 7.64 6.54
N ILE A 418 -29.91 8.24 7.25
CA ILE A 418 -29.88 8.26 8.71
C ILE A 418 -31.07 9.02 9.26
N ILE A 419 -31.42 10.16 8.70
CA ILE A 419 -32.58 10.95 9.08
C ILE A 419 -33.87 10.17 8.82
N ILE A 420 -34.05 9.56 7.64
CA ILE A 420 -35.21 8.73 7.33
C ILE A 420 -35.32 7.55 8.29
N PHE A 421 -34.22 6.90 8.63
CA PHE A 421 -34.19 5.80 9.61
C PHE A 421 -34.58 6.28 11.02
N LEU A 422 -34.04 7.42 11.45
CA LEU A 422 -34.43 8.03 12.73
C LEU A 422 -35.90 8.42 12.75
N PHE A 423 -36.43 8.99 11.66
CA PHE A 423 -37.85 9.30 11.53
C PHE A 423 -38.73 8.04 11.58
N LEU A 424 -38.33 6.95 10.92
CA LEU A 424 -39.02 5.66 10.99
C LEU A 424 -39.00 5.09 12.41
N MET A 425 -37.88 5.16 13.10
CA MET A 425 -37.76 4.73 14.49
C MET A 425 -38.67 5.55 15.42
N ILE A 426 -38.64 6.88 15.28
CA ILE A 426 -39.52 7.79 16.04
C ILE A 426 -41.01 7.48 15.74
N PHE A 427 -41.36 7.29 14.45
CA PHE A 427 -42.72 6.94 14.04
C PHE A 427 -43.19 5.63 14.66
N VAL A 428 -42.35 4.58 14.67
CA VAL A 428 -42.66 3.30 15.32
C VAL A 428 -42.86 3.48 16.81
N LEU A 429 -42.02 4.25 17.48
CA LEU A 429 -42.13 4.54 18.91
C LEU A 429 -43.41 5.33 19.20
N CYS A 430 -43.78 6.32 18.38
CA CYS A 430 -45.03 7.05 18.49
C CYS A 430 -46.27 6.14 18.33
N MET A 431 -46.23 5.24 17.34
CA MET A 431 -47.33 4.27 17.12
C MET A 431 -47.48 3.31 18.29
N LEU A 432 -46.39 2.86 18.91
CA LEU A 432 -46.43 2.02 20.12
C LEU A 432 -46.97 2.80 21.31
N ALA A 433 -46.56 4.04 21.49
CA ALA A 433 -47.05 4.92 22.54
C ALA A 433 -48.57 5.22 22.38
N LEU A 434 -49.03 5.52 21.17
CA LEU A 434 -50.43 5.72 20.83
C LEU A 434 -51.25 4.45 21.08
N ARG A 435 -50.73 3.28 20.70
CA ARG A 435 -51.38 1.99 20.97
C ARG A 435 -51.54 1.72 22.49
N LYS A 436 -50.51 2.01 23.28
CA LYS A 436 -50.54 1.91 24.73
C LYS A 436 -51.56 2.90 25.30
N TYR A 437 -51.51 4.16 24.88
CA TYR A 437 -52.48 5.19 25.30
C TYR A 437 -53.93 4.79 24.97
N TYR A 438 -54.18 4.26 23.76
CA TYR A 438 -55.54 3.80 23.38
C TYR A 438 -56.03 2.62 24.23
N LYS A 439 -55.12 1.65 24.53
CA LYS A 439 -55.39 0.52 25.40
C LYS A 439 -55.73 0.98 26.83
N ASP A 440 -54.98 1.94 27.34
CA ASP A 440 -55.18 2.50 28.70
C ASP A 440 -56.42 3.38 28.76
N SER A 441 -56.71 4.16 27.71
CA SER A 441 -57.94 4.96 27.59
C SER A 441 -59.18 4.06 27.56
N LYS A 442 -59.13 2.94 26.79
CA LYS A 442 -60.22 1.95 26.74
C LYS A 442 -60.43 1.28 28.08
N LYS A 443 -59.35 0.94 28.83
CA LYS A 443 -59.43 0.42 30.21
C LYS A 443 -60.08 1.45 31.15
N ARG A 444 -59.73 2.74 31.04
CA ARG A 444 -60.32 3.81 31.87
C ARG A 444 -61.80 3.98 31.59
N LYS A 445 -62.25 4.01 30.32
CA LYS A 445 -63.65 4.09 29.93
C LYS A 445 -64.43 2.87 30.47
N MET A 446 -63.88 1.68 30.37
CA MET A 446 -64.52 0.47 30.87
C MET A 446 -64.68 0.48 32.41
N ARG A 447 -63.68 1.03 33.13
CA ARG A 447 -63.77 1.23 34.60
C ARG A 447 -64.82 2.27 34.98
N MET A 448 -64.98 3.35 34.22
CA MET A 448 -66.03 4.36 34.44
C MET A 448 -67.45 3.77 34.26
N ILE A 449 -67.67 3.01 33.17
CA ILE A 449 -68.96 2.35 32.93
C ILE A 449 -69.30 1.31 34.01
N LEU A 450 -68.33 0.57 34.54
CA LEU A 450 -68.51 -0.40 35.60
C LEU A 450 -68.85 0.29 36.95
N ASN A 451 -68.31 1.47 37.24
CA ASN A 451 -68.60 2.25 38.40
C ASN A 451 -69.97 2.93 38.36
N GLU A 452 -70.40 3.39 37.15
CA GLU A 452 -71.76 3.96 37.02
C GLU A 452 -72.89 2.95 37.17
N ASN A 453 -72.69 1.69 36.76
CA ASN A 453 -73.70 0.66 36.76
C ASN A 453 -73.82 -0.11 38.09
N ASN A 454 -72.94 0.10 39.06
CA ASN A 454 -73.04 -0.62 40.34
C ASN A 454 -72.41 0.15 41.53
N PRO A 455 -73.06 1.17 42.09
CA PRO A 455 -72.51 2.03 43.16
C PRO A 455 -72.32 1.36 44.53
N ASN A 456 -72.80 0.12 44.71
CA ASN A 456 -72.82 -0.52 46.05
C ASN A 456 -72.07 -1.84 46.19
N VAL A 457 -71.25 -2.22 45.23
CA VAL A 457 -70.38 -3.40 45.34
C VAL A 457 -68.94 -2.97 45.49
N GLY A 458 -68.44 -3.03 46.73
CA GLY A 458 -67.01 -2.92 47.01
C GLY A 458 -66.22 -3.99 46.21
N ILE A 459 -65.71 -3.66 45.05
CA ILE A 459 -64.98 -4.60 44.24
C ILE A 459 -63.61 -4.79 44.88
N GLN A 460 -63.31 -5.96 45.40
CA GLN A 460 -61.98 -6.45 45.61
C GLN A 460 -61.26 -6.44 44.23
N LEU A 461 -60.27 -5.61 44.09
CA LEU A 461 -59.41 -5.57 42.91
C LEU A 461 -58.72 -6.94 42.74
N MET A 462 -59.31 -7.80 41.89
CA MET A 462 -58.58 -8.93 41.37
C MET A 462 -57.44 -8.40 40.45
N ASP A 463 -56.26 -8.76 40.83
CA ASP A 463 -55.00 -8.39 40.14
C ASP A 463 -54.99 -9.07 38.77
N TYR A 464 -55.36 -8.31 37.72
CA TYR A 464 -55.44 -8.80 36.34
C TYR A 464 -54.06 -8.93 35.67
N ASP A 465 -52.98 -8.67 36.41
CA ASP A 465 -51.60 -8.77 35.87
C ASP A 465 -51.05 -10.22 35.75
N LYS A 466 -51.87 -11.21 36.10
CA LYS A 466 -51.45 -12.63 36.04
C LYS A 466 -51.95 -13.42 34.83
N ILE A 467 -52.71 -12.81 33.92
CA ILE A 467 -53.30 -13.55 32.76
C ILE A 467 -52.51 -13.42 31.47
N ASP A 468 -51.61 -12.47 31.35
CA ASP A 468 -50.80 -12.25 30.13
C ASP A 468 -49.42 -12.97 30.14
N LYS A 469 -49.22 -13.95 31.03
CA LYS A 469 -48.00 -14.80 31.04
C LYS A 469 -48.40 -16.29 30.89
N LYS A 470 -49.00 -16.60 29.77
CA LYS A 470 -49.00 -17.94 29.17
C LYS A 470 -48.86 -17.87 27.67
#